data_d01a5e3f09b4d4b68ffe44676ac78267
#
_entry.id   d01a5e3f09b4d4b68ffe44676ac78267
#
_cell.length_a   1.000
_cell.length_b   1.000
_cell.length_c   1.000
_cell.angle_alpha   90.00
_cell.angle_beta   90.00
_cell.angle_gamma   90.00
#
_symmetry.space_group_name_H-M   'P 1'
#
loop_
_entity.id
_entity.type
_entity.pdbx_description
1 polymer ?
#
loop_
_entity_poly.entity_id
_entity_poly.type
_entity_poly.pdbx_seq_one_letter_code
_entity_poly.pdbx_strand_id
1 'polypeptide(L)'
;LLYGFLDTCPDEIRMTKVAPPQVYTYHGKRPEDWGLSGFVLIAESHISVHTFPDRGRVNVDIFSCKQFDPDAALAFVKDTFGLSRTKVWTLDRGLEHLNTREAYHGMVRERVGLLPSTGERDA
;
A
#
# COMPACT_ATOMS: atom_id res chain seq x y z
N LEU A 1 -13.03 -10.84 -1.89
CA LEU A 1 -12.20 -10.03 -2.76
C LEU A 1 -10.98 -9.46 -2.03
N LEU A 2 -11.20 -8.78 -0.89
CA LEU A 2 -10.09 -8.19 -0.14
C LEU A 2 -9.13 -9.25 0.40
N TYR A 3 -9.66 -10.32 0.99
CA TYR A 3 -8.80 -11.40 1.47
C TYR A 3 -7.97 -11.99 0.34
N GLY A 4 -8.60 -12.27 -0.79
CA GLY A 4 -7.91 -12.82 -1.95
C GLY A 4 -6.83 -11.90 -2.48
N PHE A 5 -7.09 -10.59 -2.49
CA PHE A 5 -6.09 -9.60 -2.89
C PHE A 5 -4.87 -9.67 -1.97
N LEU A 6 -5.10 -9.65 -0.66
CA LEU A 6 -4.00 -9.68 0.32
C LEU A 6 -3.24 -10.99 0.28
N ASP A 7 -3.94 -12.09 -0.05
CA ASP A 7 -3.32 -13.40 -0.12
C ASP A 7 -2.42 -13.57 -1.36
N THR A 8 -2.78 -12.92 -2.47
CA THR A 8 -2.07 -13.08 -3.74
C THR A 8 -1.13 -11.94 -4.08
N CYS A 9 -1.39 -10.73 -3.60
CA CYS A 9 -0.59 -9.56 -3.93
C CYS A 9 0.91 -9.73 -3.63
N PRO A 10 1.30 -10.34 -2.49
CA PRO A 10 2.73 -10.53 -2.25
C PRO A 10 3.43 -11.25 -3.40
N ASP A 11 2.87 -12.32 -3.93
CA ASP A 11 3.48 -13.05 -5.05
C ASP A 11 3.55 -12.18 -6.30
N GLU A 12 2.52 -11.38 -6.55
CA GLU A 12 2.47 -10.52 -7.74
C GLU A 12 3.57 -9.47 -7.77
N ILE A 13 4.03 -9.04 -6.60
CA ILE A 13 5.11 -8.06 -6.50
C ILE A 13 6.40 -8.68 -5.98
N ARG A 14 6.51 -10.02 -6.05
CA ARG A 14 7.69 -10.79 -5.68
C ARG A 14 8.11 -10.59 -4.23
N MET A 15 7.13 -10.55 -3.34
CA MET A 15 7.33 -10.48 -1.91
C MET A 15 6.96 -11.80 -1.25
N THR A 16 7.42 -12.00 -0.04
CA THR A 16 7.23 -13.26 0.70
C THR A 16 6.19 -13.07 1.80
N LYS A 17 5.05 -13.73 1.64
CA LYS A 17 4.02 -13.73 2.66
C LYS A 17 4.49 -14.51 3.89
N VAL A 18 4.30 -13.94 5.07
CA VAL A 18 4.76 -14.53 6.34
C VAL A 18 3.64 -15.26 7.06
N ALA A 19 2.42 -14.80 6.91
CA ALA A 19 1.26 -15.34 7.60
C ALA A 19 0.00 -15.12 6.75
N PRO A 20 -1.09 -15.84 7.04
CA PRO A 20 -2.35 -15.56 6.35
C PRO A 20 -2.80 -14.12 6.58
N PRO A 21 -3.50 -13.51 5.60
CA PRO A 21 -4.06 -12.17 5.80
C PRO A 21 -5.06 -12.12 6.95
N GLN A 22 -5.21 -10.92 7.51
CA GLN A 22 -6.23 -10.61 8.51
C GLN A 22 -7.18 -9.59 7.91
N VAL A 23 -8.49 -9.83 8.00
CA VAL A 23 -9.51 -8.93 7.47
C VAL A 23 -10.60 -8.75 8.51
N TYR A 24 -10.99 -7.50 8.73
CA TYR A 24 -12.00 -7.12 9.71
C TYR A 24 -13.04 -6.20 9.08
N THR A 25 -14.28 -6.28 9.55
CA THR A 25 -15.32 -5.33 9.18
C THR A 25 -15.25 -4.11 10.10
N TYR A 26 -15.29 -2.93 9.51
CA TYR A 26 -15.28 -1.66 10.22
C TYR A 26 -16.59 -0.93 9.99
N HIS A 27 -17.16 -0.34 11.05
CA HIS A 27 -18.33 0.51 10.98
C HIS A 27 -17.97 1.88 11.55
N GLY A 28 -18.09 2.92 10.73
CA GLY A 28 -17.87 4.29 11.16
C GLY A 28 -19.11 4.91 11.81
N LYS A 29 -19.01 6.19 12.14
CA LYS A 29 -20.14 6.93 12.75
C LYS A 29 -21.32 7.09 11.79
N ARG A 30 -21.04 7.20 10.49
CA ARG A 30 -22.06 7.31 9.46
C ARG A 30 -22.22 5.96 8.77
N PRO A 31 -23.46 5.61 8.34
CA PRO A 31 -23.67 4.33 7.67
C PRO A 31 -22.78 4.12 6.44
N GLU A 32 -22.48 5.18 5.68
CA GLU A 32 -21.65 5.11 4.47
C GLU A 32 -20.15 4.95 4.76
N ASP A 33 -19.75 5.02 6.02
CA ASP A 33 -18.34 4.88 6.40
C ASP A 33 -17.96 3.45 6.80
N TRP A 34 -18.82 2.49 6.51
CA TRP A 34 -18.46 1.09 6.74
C TRP A 34 -17.49 0.58 5.69
N GLY A 35 -16.78 -0.46 6.03
CA GLY A 35 -15.92 -1.12 5.06
C GLY A 35 -15.18 -2.28 5.68
N LEU A 36 -14.32 -2.87 4.86
CA LEU A 36 -13.40 -3.91 5.29
C LEU A 36 -12.00 -3.32 5.38
N SER A 37 -11.29 -3.69 6.43
CA SER A 37 -9.89 -3.32 6.62
C SER A 37 -9.10 -4.60 6.79
N GLY A 38 -7.96 -4.68 6.15
CA GLY A 38 -7.14 -5.87 6.24
C GLY A 38 -5.67 -5.59 6.02
N PHE A 39 -4.87 -6.57 6.36
CA PHE A 39 -3.44 -6.50 6.14
C PHE A 39 -2.86 -7.89 5.98
N VAL A 40 -1.69 -7.95 5.39
CA VAL A 40 -0.87 -9.15 5.34
C VAL A 40 0.56 -8.76 5.68
N LEU A 41 1.16 -9.55 6.55
CA LEU A 41 2.58 -9.39 6.87
C LEU A 41 3.41 -10.08 5.80
N ILE A 42 4.40 -9.36 5.32
CA ILE A 42 5.39 -9.90 4.40
C ILE A 42 6.76 -9.81 5.06
N ALA A 43 7.70 -10.66 4.63
CA ALA A 43 9.04 -10.63 5.19
C ALA A 43 9.67 -9.24 5.06
N GLU A 44 9.26 -8.51 4.04
CA GLU A 44 9.77 -7.17 3.70
C GLU A 44 9.05 -6.04 4.43
N SER A 45 7.90 -6.24 5.01
CA SER A 45 7.13 -5.41 5.95
C SER A 45 5.64 -5.74 5.95
N HIS A 46 4.78 -5.01 5.18
CA HIS A 46 3.34 -5.29 5.18
C HIS A 46 2.64 -4.66 3.98
N ILE A 47 1.45 -5.19 3.72
CA ILE A 47 0.47 -4.59 2.80
C ILE A 47 -0.81 -4.41 3.59
N SER A 48 -1.40 -3.22 3.56
CA SER A 48 -2.66 -2.94 4.24
C SER A 48 -3.65 -2.29 3.28
N VAL A 49 -4.94 -2.55 3.53
CA VAL A 49 -6.02 -2.06 2.68
C VAL A 49 -7.20 -1.65 3.55
N HIS A 50 -7.78 -0.51 3.21
CA HIS A 50 -9.04 -0.04 3.79
C HIS A 50 -10.01 0.24 2.66
N THR A 51 -11.18 -0.40 2.69
CA THR A 51 -12.20 -0.19 1.68
C THR A 51 -13.35 0.65 2.24
N PHE A 52 -13.96 1.44 1.36
CA PHE A 52 -15.13 2.26 1.66
C PHE A 52 -16.13 2.05 0.53
N PRO A 53 -16.88 0.93 0.54
CA PRO A 53 -17.70 0.53 -0.62
C PRO A 53 -18.77 1.57 -0.99
N ASP A 54 -19.44 2.17 0.00
CA ASP A 54 -20.48 3.14 -0.28
C ASP A 54 -19.94 4.46 -0.81
N ARG A 55 -18.64 4.70 -0.63
CA ARG A 55 -17.96 5.87 -1.18
C ARG A 55 -17.18 5.54 -2.46
N GLY A 56 -17.18 4.27 -2.86
CA GLY A 56 -16.45 3.83 -4.05
C GLY A 56 -14.95 4.06 -3.95
N ARG A 57 -14.37 3.86 -2.75
CA ARG A 57 -12.97 4.18 -2.51
C ARG A 57 -12.25 3.04 -1.80
N VAL A 58 -10.97 2.90 -2.12
CA VAL A 58 -10.06 1.98 -1.44
C VAL A 58 -8.73 2.70 -1.21
N ASN A 59 -8.16 2.49 -0.03
CA ASN A 59 -6.82 2.97 0.31
C ASN A 59 -5.92 1.76 0.47
N VAL A 60 -4.78 1.76 -0.23
CA VAL A 60 -3.81 0.66 -0.20
C VAL A 60 -2.45 1.24 0.19
N ASP A 61 -1.79 0.58 1.13
CA ASP A 61 -0.42 0.91 1.51
C ASP A 61 0.44 -0.34 1.35
N ILE A 62 1.51 -0.23 0.57
CA ILE A 62 2.52 -1.26 0.42
C ILE A 62 3.81 -0.71 0.98
N PHE A 63 4.20 -1.24 2.14
CA PHE A 63 5.44 -0.86 2.80
C PHE A 63 6.42 -2.01 2.69
N SER A 64 7.59 -1.74 2.12
CA SER A 64 8.61 -2.76 1.89
C SER A 64 10.00 -2.16 2.04
N CYS A 65 10.88 -2.87 2.74
CA CYS A 65 12.31 -2.54 2.79
C CYS A 65 13.05 -3.08 1.56
N LYS A 66 12.37 -3.83 0.70
CA LYS A 66 12.90 -4.33 -0.56
C LYS A 66 12.26 -3.55 -1.71
N GLN A 67 13.02 -3.31 -2.75
CA GLN A 67 12.48 -2.65 -3.93
C GLN A 67 11.50 -3.57 -4.66
N PHE A 68 10.45 -2.97 -5.21
CA PHE A 68 9.48 -3.65 -6.05
C PHE A 68 9.03 -2.69 -7.16
N ASP A 69 8.37 -3.23 -8.17
CA ASP A 69 7.86 -2.41 -9.28
C ASP A 69 6.53 -1.75 -8.86
N PRO A 70 6.52 -0.43 -8.60
CA PRO A 70 5.28 0.24 -8.19
C PRO A 70 4.23 0.23 -9.30
N ASP A 71 4.62 0.21 -10.56
CA ASP A 71 3.66 0.19 -11.67
C ASP A 71 2.96 -1.16 -11.76
N ALA A 72 3.67 -2.25 -11.55
CA ALA A 72 3.07 -3.58 -11.49
C ALA A 72 2.11 -3.70 -10.31
N ALA A 73 2.50 -3.17 -9.15
CA ALA A 73 1.65 -3.17 -7.97
C ALA A 73 0.37 -2.36 -8.23
N LEU A 74 0.50 -1.17 -8.81
CA LEU A 74 -0.64 -0.32 -9.13
C LEU A 74 -1.59 -1.01 -10.11
N ALA A 75 -1.06 -1.63 -11.14
CA ALA A 75 -1.88 -2.36 -12.11
C ALA A 75 -2.67 -3.47 -11.44
N PHE A 76 -2.04 -4.23 -10.55
CA PHE A 76 -2.72 -5.30 -9.83
C PHE A 76 -3.84 -4.75 -8.92
N VAL A 77 -3.58 -3.65 -8.23
CA VAL A 77 -4.59 -2.98 -7.39
C VAL A 77 -5.77 -2.52 -8.25
N LYS A 78 -5.49 -1.85 -9.36
CA LYS A 78 -6.54 -1.34 -10.25
C LYS A 78 -7.39 -2.46 -10.82
N ASP A 79 -6.76 -3.54 -11.27
CA ASP A 79 -7.48 -4.67 -11.83
C ASP A 79 -8.34 -5.36 -10.77
N THR A 80 -7.79 -5.56 -9.58
CA THR A 80 -8.49 -6.27 -8.52
C THR A 80 -9.75 -5.53 -8.07
N PHE A 81 -9.64 -4.22 -7.88
CA PHE A 81 -10.74 -3.42 -7.33
C PHE A 81 -11.54 -2.67 -8.40
N GLY A 82 -11.19 -2.82 -9.68
CA GLY A 82 -11.90 -2.15 -10.76
C GLY A 82 -11.81 -0.64 -10.73
N LEU A 83 -10.63 -0.11 -10.36
CA LEU A 83 -10.47 1.32 -10.18
C LEU A 83 -10.26 2.03 -11.50
N SER A 84 -10.97 3.14 -11.72
CA SER A 84 -10.82 4.00 -12.90
C SER A 84 -9.87 5.16 -12.65
N ARG A 85 -9.79 5.62 -11.39
CA ARG A 85 -8.91 6.73 -10.99
C ARG A 85 -8.15 6.36 -9.75
N THR A 86 -6.86 6.71 -9.75
CA THR A 86 -6.00 6.46 -8.59
C THR A 86 -5.08 7.64 -8.37
N LYS A 87 -4.74 7.86 -7.10
CA LYS A 87 -3.65 8.76 -6.71
C LYS A 87 -2.59 7.94 -6.00
N VAL A 88 -1.35 8.15 -6.36
CA VAL A 88 -0.23 7.33 -5.89
C VAL A 88 0.83 8.23 -5.29
N TRP A 89 1.26 7.90 -4.08
CA TRP A 89 2.42 8.52 -3.45
C TRP A 89 3.49 7.46 -3.27
N THR A 90 4.71 7.79 -3.68
CA THR A 90 5.87 6.91 -3.51
C THR A 90 6.83 7.59 -2.54
N LEU A 91 7.08 6.94 -1.40
CA LEU A 91 7.95 7.47 -0.35
C LEU A 91 9.01 6.44 0.00
N ASP A 92 10.22 6.91 0.28
CA ASP A 92 11.26 6.06 0.85
C ASP A 92 11.03 5.94 2.35
N ARG A 93 10.81 4.70 2.83
CA ARG A 93 10.58 4.41 4.25
C ARG A 93 11.51 3.29 4.70
N GLY A 94 11.67 3.14 6.02
CA GLY A 94 12.50 2.06 6.57
C GLY A 94 13.98 2.29 6.41
N LEU A 95 14.39 3.51 6.16
CA LEU A 95 15.76 3.86 5.81
C LEU A 95 16.70 3.81 7.01
N GLU A 96 16.18 3.77 8.21
CA GLU A 96 16.97 3.63 9.44
C GLU A 96 17.69 2.28 9.53
N HIS A 97 17.34 1.32 8.67
CA HIS A 97 18.00 0.01 8.59
C HIS A 97 19.18 0.00 7.61
N LEU A 98 19.36 1.08 6.85
CA LEU A 98 20.47 1.23 5.92
C LEU A 98 21.70 1.77 6.66
N ASN A 99 22.85 1.82 5.97
CA ASN A 99 24.00 2.48 6.54
C ASN A 99 23.69 3.97 6.75
N THR A 100 24.45 4.62 7.64
CA THR A 100 24.15 6.00 8.05
C THR A 100 24.03 6.96 6.87
N ARG A 101 24.90 6.82 5.87
CA ARG A 101 24.88 7.70 4.71
C ARG A 101 23.65 7.49 3.87
N GLU A 102 23.32 6.24 3.58
CA GLU A 102 22.13 5.90 2.79
C GLU A 102 20.86 6.31 3.53
N ALA A 103 20.79 6.06 4.82
CA ALA A 103 19.65 6.47 5.63
C ALA A 103 19.45 7.97 5.59
N TYR A 104 20.54 8.76 5.70
CA TYR A 104 20.44 10.21 5.65
C TYR A 104 19.90 10.68 4.28
N HIS A 105 20.46 10.19 3.19
CA HIS A 105 19.99 10.56 1.85
C HIS A 105 18.55 10.14 1.62
N GLY A 106 18.18 8.96 2.09
CA GLY A 106 16.82 8.49 1.99
C GLY A 106 15.84 9.33 2.77
N MET A 107 16.20 9.75 3.98
CA MET A 107 15.38 10.66 4.78
C MET A 107 15.14 11.99 4.07
N VAL A 108 16.16 12.53 3.42
CA VAL A 108 16.01 13.76 2.64
C VAL A 108 15.03 13.55 1.50
N ARG A 109 15.15 12.44 0.76
CA ARG A 109 14.22 12.12 -0.33
C ARG A 109 12.80 11.96 0.19
N GLU A 110 12.60 11.32 1.33
CA GLU A 110 11.28 11.15 1.93
C GLU A 110 10.63 12.50 2.22
N ARG A 111 11.38 13.42 2.82
CA ARG A 111 10.88 14.77 3.09
C ARG A 111 10.50 15.51 1.81
N VAL A 112 11.32 15.39 0.78
CA VAL A 112 11.02 15.96 -0.54
C VAL A 112 9.80 15.29 -1.14
N GLY A 113 9.65 13.97 -0.96
CA GLY A 113 8.49 13.21 -1.44
C GLY A 113 7.16 13.63 -0.84
N LEU A 114 7.17 14.35 0.29
CA LEU A 114 5.95 14.90 0.88
C LEU A 114 5.46 16.17 0.18
N LEU A 115 6.25 16.74 -0.73
CA LEU A 115 5.82 17.90 -1.52
C LEU A 115 4.80 17.46 -2.56
N PRO A 116 3.77 18.30 -2.85
CA PRO A 116 2.65 17.88 -3.70
C PRO A 116 3.02 17.39 -5.09
N SER A 117 4.11 17.90 -5.67
CA SER A 117 4.54 17.53 -7.02
C SER A 117 5.43 16.29 -7.06
N THR A 118 5.84 15.74 -5.89
CA THR A 118 6.82 14.68 -5.81
C THR A 118 6.16 13.38 -5.35
N GLY A 119 6.27 12.34 -6.15
CA GLY A 119 5.71 11.03 -5.80
C GLY A 119 4.20 10.92 -5.94
N GLU A 120 3.47 11.98 -6.28
CA GLU A 120 2.03 11.93 -6.54
C GLU A 120 1.77 11.84 -8.03
N ARG A 121 0.84 10.96 -8.40
CA ARG A 121 0.39 10.84 -9.79
C ARG A 121 -1.03 10.29 -9.84
N ASP A 122 -1.77 10.72 -10.87
CA ASP A 122 -3.05 10.12 -11.23
C ASP A 122 -2.80 9.03 -12.28
N ALA A 123 -3.44 7.88 -12.08
CA ALA A 123 -3.24 6.74 -12.99
C ALA A 123 -4.56 6.21 -13.51
#